data_e7ed2833be98a014489565a1a2a6adf2
#
_entry.id   e7ed2833be98a014489565a1a2a6adf2
#
_cell.length_a   1.000
_cell.length_b   1.000
_cell.length_c   1.000
_cell.angle_alpha   90.00
_cell.angle_beta   90.00
_cell.angle_gamma   90.00
#
_symmetry.space_group_name_H-M   'P 1'
#
loop_
_entity.id
_entity.type
_entity.pdbx_description
1 polymer ?
#
loop_
_entity_poly.entity_id
_entity_poly.type
_entity_poly.pdbx_seq_one_letter_code
_entity_poly.pdbx_strand_id
1 'polypeptide(L)'
;LNPNRNPSLTRSEIEQRLRDDLGLVDVLWLGDGLMHDHTDGHVDNLARFVAPGVLVIPEAAENDPNWLVYQRAAQAASAKDGIELVRIPSPGRVLRDDEIVPASYMNFYIGNAAVVVPLYGAPNDDAAVAAVQALFPDRAAVGLRADAILTGGGSFHCISQQVPA
;
A
#
# COMPACT_ATOMS: atom_id res chain seq x y z
N LEU A 1 14.56 -1.86 -4.70
CA LEU A 1 15.87 -1.20 -4.55
C LEU A 1 15.86 0.13 -5.30
N ASN A 2 15.92 1.23 -4.57
CA ASN A 2 16.01 2.57 -5.14
C ASN A 2 17.43 3.14 -4.86
N PRO A 3 18.12 3.74 -5.84
CA PRO A 3 19.45 4.30 -5.64
C PRO A 3 19.49 5.44 -4.59
N ASN A 4 18.36 6.07 -4.29
CA ASN A 4 18.24 7.06 -3.21
C ASN A 4 18.20 6.44 -1.81
N ARG A 5 18.07 5.10 -1.73
CA ARG A 5 18.00 4.35 -0.47
C ARG A 5 19.07 3.28 -0.45
N ASN A 6 19.88 3.28 0.59
CA ASN A 6 20.93 2.28 0.79
C ASN A 6 21.76 1.97 -0.47
N PRO A 7 22.32 2.99 -1.17
CA PRO A 7 22.94 2.81 -2.47
C PRO A 7 24.16 1.88 -2.46
N SER A 8 24.76 1.68 -1.30
CA SER A 8 25.92 0.81 -1.10
C SER A 8 25.58 -0.65 -0.78
N LEU A 9 24.28 -0.98 -0.59
CA LEU A 9 23.85 -2.32 -0.23
C LEU A 9 23.26 -3.07 -1.43
N THR A 10 23.67 -4.31 -1.60
CA THR A 10 23.03 -5.25 -2.52
C THR A 10 21.69 -5.73 -1.94
N ARG A 11 20.87 -6.31 -2.81
CA ARG A 11 19.60 -6.94 -2.39
C ARG A 11 19.82 -7.97 -1.28
N SER A 12 20.82 -8.85 -1.43
CA SER A 12 21.12 -9.89 -0.44
C SER A 12 21.53 -9.32 0.92
N GLU A 13 22.31 -8.24 0.91
CA GLU A 13 22.72 -7.56 2.14
C GLU A 13 21.52 -6.89 2.82
N ILE A 14 20.59 -6.29 2.07
CA ILE A 14 19.35 -5.74 2.62
C ILE A 14 18.48 -6.85 3.23
N GLU A 15 18.29 -7.96 2.53
CA GLU A 15 17.56 -9.11 3.05
C GLU A 15 18.20 -9.66 4.33
N GLN A 16 19.54 -9.74 4.39
CA GLN A 16 20.24 -10.17 5.59
C GLN A 16 20.03 -9.20 6.75
N ARG A 17 20.13 -7.89 6.51
CA ARG A 17 19.86 -6.87 7.53
C ARG A 17 18.43 -6.97 8.07
N LEU A 18 17.44 -7.17 7.19
CA LEU A 18 16.04 -7.33 7.59
C LEU A 18 15.84 -8.58 8.48
N ARG A 19 16.56 -9.67 8.19
CA ARG A 19 16.56 -10.86 9.07
C ARG A 19 17.19 -10.58 10.42
N ASP A 20 18.37 -9.98 10.42
CA ASP A 20 19.17 -9.76 11.63
C ASP A 20 18.55 -8.70 12.54
N ASP A 21 18.09 -7.59 11.98
CA ASP A 21 17.63 -6.44 12.75
C ASP A 21 16.14 -6.53 13.13
N LEU A 22 15.31 -7.22 12.32
CA LEU A 22 13.85 -7.31 12.51
C LEU A 22 13.34 -8.74 12.75
N GLY A 23 14.21 -9.75 12.70
CA GLY A 23 13.81 -11.15 12.88
C GLY A 23 12.93 -11.71 11.76
N LEU A 24 12.95 -11.10 10.56
CA LEU A 24 12.15 -11.56 9.43
C LEU A 24 12.70 -12.86 8.87
N VAL A 25 11.83 -13.81 8.58
CA VAL A 25 12.22 -15.11 7.99
C VAL A 25 12.35 -15.01 6.48
N ASP A 26 11.56 -14.13 5.85
CA ASP A 26 11.46 -14.03 4.41
C ASP A 26 11.15 -12.60 3.95
N VAL A 27 11.49 -12.27 2.72
CA VAL A 27 11.26 -10.97 2.10
C VAL A 27 10.60 -11.15 0.73
N LEU A 28 9.40 -10.62 0.57
CA LEU A 28 8.70 -10.59 -0.70
C LEU A 28 8.96 -9.26 -1.42
N TRP A 29 9.67 -9.32 -2.55
CA TRP A 29 9.93 -8.16 -3.40
C TRP A 29 8.81 -7.97 -4.42
N LEU A 30 8.15 -6.81 -4.37
CA LEU A 30 7.00 -6.49 -5.21
C LEU A 30 7.35 -5.70 -6.49
N GLY A 31 8.60 -5.32 -6.66
CA GLY A 31 9.07 -4.54 -7.80
C GLY A 31 9.07 -3.02 -7.54
N ASP A 32 8.53 -2.26 -8.49
CA ASP A 32 8.54 -0.80 -8.45
C ASP A 32 7.44 -0.24 -7.54
N GLY A 33 7.62 1.01 -7.07
CA GLY A 33 6.59 1.78 -6.37
C GLY A 33 5.61 2.48 -7.34
N LEU A 34 4.67 3.23 -6.76
CA LEU A 34 3.70 3.99 -7.55
C LEU A 34 4.38 5.11 -8.34
N MET A 35 3.76 5.47 -9.46
CA MET A 35 4.20 6.60 -10.28
C MET A 35 4.14 7.90 -9.47
N HIS A 36 5.18 8.72 -9.57
CA HIS A 36 5.35 9.99 -8.85
C HIS A 36 5.32 9.86 -7.32
N ASP A 37 5.64 8.67 -6.78
CA ASP A 37 5.77 8.49 -5.34
C ASP A 37 7.04 9.19 -4.82
N HIS A 38 6.86 10.29 -4.11
CA HIS A 38 7.93 11.08 -3.51
C HIS A 38 8.75 10.31 -2.46
N THR A 39 8.24 9.17 -2.01
CA THR A 39 8.90 8.31 -1.03
C THR A 39 9.79 7.24 -1.66
N ASP A 40 9.97 7.27 -2.98
CA ASP A 40 10.77 6.30 -3.73
C ASP A 40 10.26 4.85 -3.62
N GLY A 41 8.94 4.67 -3.52
CA GLY A 41 8.30 3.36 -3.54
C GLY A 41 8.05 2.75 -2.18
N HIS A 42 7.45 3.48 -1.26
CA HIS A 42 6.98 2.92 0.01
C HIS A 42 5.93 1.84 -0.23
N VAL A 43 6.15 0.66 0.37
CA VAL A 43 5.31 -0.52 0.15
C VAL A 43 3.88 -0.36 0.68
N ASP A 44 3.64 0.49 1.67
CA ASP A 44 2.33 0.74 2.25
C ASP A 44 1.35 1.48 1.32
N ASN A 45 1.86 2.05 0.23
CA ASN A 45 1.04 2.55 -0.88
C ASN A 45 0.68 1.46 -1.91
N LEU A 46 1.38 0.30 -1.89
CA LEU A 46 1.23 -0.75 -2.88
C LEU A 46 0.60 -2.02 -2.31
N ALA A 47 0.99 -2.45 -1.11
CA ALA A 47 0.55 -3.72 -0.55
C ALA A 47 0.53 -3.70 0.98
N ARG A 48 -0.43 -4.42 1.58
CA ARG A 48 -0.56 -4.56 3.03
C ARG A 48 -0.98 -5.97 3.40
N PHE A 49 -0.35 -6.54 4.42
CA PHE A 49 -0.90 -7.70 5.10
C PHE A 49 -2.05 -7.27 6.02
N VAL A 50 -3.17 -7.96 5.92
CA VAL A 50 -4.38 -7.72 6.74
C VAL A 50 -4.66 -8.86 7.72
N ALA A 51 -4.09 -10.02 7.45
CA ALA A 51 -4.06 -11.19 8.31
C ALA A 51 -2.80 -12.02 7.97
N PRO A 52 -2.42 -13.02 8.80
CA PRO A 52 -1.35 -13.93 8.46
C PRO A 52 -1.57 -14.59 7.10
N GLY A 53 -0.63 -14.39 6.17
CA GLY A 53 -0.69 -14.92 4.81
C GLY A 53 -1.65 -14.19 3.85
N VAL A 54 -2.48 -13.24 4.29
CA VAL A 54 -3.42 -12.50 3.44
C VAL A 54 -2.83 -11.15 3.05
N LEU A 55 -2.44 -11.02 1.79
CA LEU A 55 -1.86 -9.79 1.22
C LEU A 55 -2.89 -9.08 0.33
N VAL A 56 -3.09 -7.80 0.59
CA VAL A 56 -3.96 -6.93 -0.22
C VAL A 56 -3.13 -6.06 -1.15
N ILE A 57 -3.57 -5.95 -2.41
CA ILE A 57 -2.97 -5.12 -3.46
C ILE A 57 -4.09 -4.40 -4.22
N PRO A 58 -3.86 -3.20 -4.80
CA PRO A 58 -4.86 -2.54 -5.61
C PRO A 58 -5.23 -3.32 -6.88
N GLU A 59 -6.50 -3.29 -7.25
CA GLU A 59 -7.00 -3.58 -8.59
C GLU A 59 -7.09 -2.27 -9.36
N ALA A 60 -6.43 -2.21 -10.51
CA ALA A 60 -6.37 -0.98 -11.30
C ALA A 60 -7.77 -0.54 -11.77
N ALA A 61 -8.11 0.72 -11.55
CA ALA A 61 -9.23 1.37 -12.21
C ALA A 61 -8.97 1.53 -13.72
N GLU A 62 -10.02 1.88 -14.48
CA GLU A 62 -9.84 2.20 -15.89
C GLU A 62 -8.84 3.35 -16.08
N ASN A 63 -7.89 3.17 -16.99
CA ASN A 63 -6.80 4.14 -17.27
C ASN A 63 -5.92 4.50 -16.05
N ASP A 64 -5.80 3.58 -15.09
CA ASP A 64 -4.93 3.78 -13.94
C ASP A 64 -3.45 3.85 -14.37
N PRO A 65 -2.72 4.92 -14.05
CA PRO A 65 -1.31 5.06 -14.42
C PRO A 65 -0.41 4.00 -13.78
N ASN A 66 -0.84 3.40 -12.66
CA ASN A 66 -0.11 2.38 -11.91
C ASN A 66 -0.48 0.94 -12.29
N TRP A 67 -1.30 0.75 -13.33
CA TRP A 67 -1.75 -0.59 -13.77
C TRP A 67 -0.61 -1.61 -13.83
N LEU A 68 0.51 -1.26 -14.48
CA LEU A 68 1.64 -2.19 -14.65
C LEU A 68 2.33 -2.52 -13.32
N VAL A 69 2.43 -1.54 -12.42
CA VAL A 69 2.99 -1.73 -11.06
C VAL A 69 2.15 -2.74 -10.29
N TYR A 70 0.83 -2.59 -10.29
CA TYR A 70 -0.08 -3.52 -9.61
C TYR A 70 -0.02 -4.93 -10.20
N GLN A 71 0.07 -5.07 -11.54
CA GLN A 71 0.20 -6.37 -12.17
C GLN A 71 1.50 -7.09 -11.79
N ARG A 72 2.62 -6.39 -11.79
CA ARG A 72 3.92 -6.96 -11.39
C ARG A 72 3.94 -7.37 -9.91
N ALA A 73 3.41 -6.51 -9.04
CA ALA A 73 3.30 -6.81 -7.62
C ALA A 73 2.42 -8.04 -7.35
N ALA A 74 1.29 -8.14 -8.05
CA ALA A 74 0.40 -9.30 -7.95
C ALA A 74 1.06 -10.58 -8.45
N GLN A 75 1.77 -10.53 -9.57
CA GLN A 75 2.50 -11.68 -10.10
C GLN A 75 3.57 -12.16 -9.11
N ALA A 76 4.32 -11.23 -8.51
CA ALA A 76 5.32 -11.57 -7.50
C ALA A 76 4.69 -12.19 -6.25
N ALA A 77 3.56 -11.65 -5.79
CA ALA A 77 2.83 -12.18 -4.64
C ALA A 77 2.24 -13.57 -4.90
N SER A 78 1.62 -13.76 -6.06
CA SER A 78 1.01 -15.05 -6.45
C SER A 78 2.03 -16.17 -6.69
N ALA A 79 3.28 -15.82 -6.95
CA ALA A 79 4.37 -16.79 -7.08
C ALA A 79 4.93 -17.26 -5.73
N LYS A 80 4.47 -16.67 -4.62
CA LYS A 80 4.93 -16.98 -3.27
C LYS A 80 3.96 -17.91 -2.58
N ASP A 81 4.44 -19.08 -2.16
CA ASP A 81 3.64 -20.04 -1.39
C ASP A 81 3.17 -19.45 -0.07
N GLY A 82 1.94 -19.78 0.32
CA GLY A 82 1.34 -19.33 1.58
C GLY A 82 0.80 -17.90 1.56
N ILE A 83 0.76 -17.24 0.39
CA ILE A 83 0.14 -15.92 0.22
C ILE A 83 -1.21 -16.09 -0.47
N GLU A 84 -2.27 -15.68 0.23
CA GLU A 84 -3.59 -15.41 -0.34
C GLU A 84 -3.62 -13.95 -0.80
N LEU A 85 -3.81 -13.74 -2.10
CA LEU A 85 -3.87 -12.40 -2.69
C LEU A 85 -5.30 -11.91 -2.79
N VAL A 86 -5.60 -10.78 -2.13
CA VAL A 86 -6.87 -10.07 -2.24
C VAL A 86 -6.69 -8.76 -3.01
N ARG A 87 -7.68 -8.40 -3.82
CA ARG A 87 -7.68 -7.16 -4.58
C ARG A 87 -8.75 -6.22 -4.07
N ILE A 88 -8.40 -4.94 -3.91
CA ILE A 88 -9.35 -3.86 -3.64
C ILE A 88 -9.24 -2.80 -4.75
N PRO A 89 -10.31 -2.06 -5.06
CA PRO A 89 -10.24 -1.01 -6.09
C PRO A 89 -9.11 -0.02 -5.84
N SER A 90 -8.48 0.49 -6.89
CA SER A 90 -7.58 1.66 -6.80
C SER A 90 -8.38 2.96 -6.99
N PRO A 91 -7.86 4.11 -6.54
CA PRO A 91 -8.48 5.41 -6.83
C PRO A 91 -8.37 5.80 -8.31
N GLY A 92 -7.53 5.10 -9.08
CA GLY A 92 -7.23 5.47 -10.46
C GLY A 92 -6.35 6.71 -10.53
N ARG A 93 -6.55 7.50 -11.59
CA ARG A 93 -5.79 8.71 -11.83
C ARG A 93 -6.32 9.86 -10.96
N VAL A 94 -5.58 10.20 -9.92
CA VAL A 94 -5.86 11.37 -9.07
C VAL A 94 -4.90 12.49 -9.45
N LEU A 95 -5.44 13.70 -9.70
CA LEU A 95 -4.67 14.87 -10.07
C LEU A 95 -4.68 15.91 -8.95
N ARG A 96 -3.56 16.61 -8.77
CA ARG A 96 -3.43 17.81 -7.97
C ARG A 96 -2.57 18.81 -8.73
N ASP A 97 -3.05 20.02 -8.91
CA ASP A 97 -2.37 21.05 -9.69
C ASP A 97 -1.92 20.53 -11.08
N ASP A 98 -2.82 19.79 -11.75
CA ASP A 98 -2.61 19.10 -13.03
C ASP A 98 -1.56 18.00 -13.05
N GLU A 99 -0.93 17.68 -11.91
CA GLU A 99 0.03 16.58 -11.78
C GLU A 99 -0.61 15.32 -11.19
N ILE A 100 -0.15 14.15 -11.64
CA ILE A 100 -0.56 12.86 -11.06
C ILE A 100 0.09 12.73 -9.69
N VAL A 101 -0.73 12.42 -8.67
CA VAL A 101 -0.24 12.18 -7.31
C VAL A 101 -0.38 10.70 -6.93
N PRO A 102 0.50 10.16 -6.06
CA PRO A 102 0.52 8.74 -5.70
C PRO A 102 -0.59 8.38 -4.69
N ALA A 103 -1.84 8.68 -5.06
CA ALA A 103 -2.99 8.35 -4.25
C ALA A 103 -3.19 6.82 -4.17
N SER A 104 -3.38 6.31 -2.97
CA SER A 104 -3.63 4.88 -2.75
C SER A 104 -4.52 4.63 -1.54
N TYR A 105 -5.59 3.85 -1.73
CA TYR A 105 -6.40 3.35 -0.61
C TYR A 105 -5.63 2.38 0.27
N MET A 106 -4.51 1.81 -0.19
CA MET A 106 -3.67 0.91 0.61
C MET A 106 -3.05 1.59 1.83
N ASN A 107 -2.97 2.91 1.84
CA ASN A 107 -2.46 3.68 2.98
C ASN A 107 -3.52 3.85 4.09
N PHE A 108 -4.40 2.85 4.25
CA PHE A 108 -5.39 2.81 5.33
C PHE A 108 -4.71 2.58 6.70
N TYR A 109 -5.27 3.17 7.75
CA TYR A 109 -4.83 2.98 9.13
C TYR A 109 -5.68 1.91 9.82
N ILE A 110 -5.03 0.92 10.44
CA ILE A 110 -5.70 -0.14 11.19
C ILE A 110 -5.66 0.23 12.68
N GLY A 111 -6.77 0.72 13.21
CA GLY A 111 -6.94 0.99 14.63
C GLY A 111 -7.64 -0.17 15.35
N ASN A 112 -7.79 -0.06 16.68
CA ASN A 112 -8.38 -1.11 17.50
C ASN A 112 -9.89 -1.29 17.23
N ALA A 113 -10.62 -0.20 17.00
CA ALA A 113 -12.06 -0.20 16.80
C ALA A 113 -12.49 0.09 15.36
N ALA A 114 -11.62 0.71 14.56
CA ALA A 114 -11.95 1.12 13.21
C ALA A 114 -10.73 1.02 12.29
N VAL A 115 -11.00 0.88 10.99
CA VAL A 115 -10.00 1.03 9.92
C VAL A 115 -10.32 2.30 9.15
N VAL A 116 -9.36 3.24 9.10
CA VAL A 116 -9.55 4.52 8.40
C VAL A 116 -9.01 4.42 7.00
N VAL A 117 -9.88 4.58 6.02
CA VAL A 117 -9.57 4.49 4.59
C VAL A 117 -9.42 5.90 4.01
N PRO A 118 -8.27 6.21 3.36
CA PRO A 118 -8.09 7.54 2.75
C PRO A 118 -8.97 7.69 1.52
N LEU A 119 -9.70 8.80 1.42
CA LEU A 119 -10.53 9.16 0.27
C LEU A 119 -9.95 10.34 -0.47
N TYR A 120 -10.14 10.36 -1.78
CA TYR A 120 -9.55 11.36 -2.69
C TYR A 120 -10.60 12.06 -3.57
N GLY A 121 -11.90 11.78 -3.36
CA GLY A 121 -12.97 12.23 -4.26
C GLY A 121 -12.97 11.47 -5.59
N ALA A 122 -12.39 10.27 -5.59
CA ALA A 122 -12.32 9.40 -6.75
C ALA A 122 -13.58 8.54 -6.88
N PRO A 123 -13.95 8.08 -8.10
CA PRO A 123 -15.14 7.28 -8.32
C PRO A 123 -15.22 6.00 -7.48
N ASN A 124 -14.07 5.45 -7.08
CA ASN A 124 -13.98 4.19 -6.34
C ASN A 124 -13.91 4.37 -4.82
N ASP A 125 -14.06 5.59 -4.27
CA ASP A 125 -13.94 5.85 -2.83
C ASP A 125 -14.86 4.93 -2.00
N ASP A 126 -16.16 4.88 -2.33
CA ASP A 126 -17.13 4.06 -1.59
C ASP A 126 -16.87 2.55 -1.76
N ALA A 127 -16.49 2.13 -2.96
CA ALA A 127 -16.16 0.73 -3.24
C ALA A 127 -14.92 0.27 -2.47
N ALA A 128 -13.93 1.16 -2.31
CA ALA A 128 -12.74 0.87 -1.52
C ALA A 128 -13.06 0.73 -0.03
N VAL A 129 -13.90 1.61 0.52
CA VAL A 129 -14.38 1.49 1.92
C VAL A 129 -15.11 0.17 2.13
N ALA A 130 -16.02 -0.20 1.22
CA ALA A 130 -16.75 -1.47 1.30
C ALA A 130 -15.81 -2.69 1.20
N ALA A 131 -14.80 -2.64 0.32
CA ALA A 131 -13.82 -3.70 0.19
C ALA A 131 -12.96 -3.85 1.45
N VAL A 132 -12.51 -2.74 2.05
CA VAL A 132 -11.79 -2.76 3.33
C VAL A 132 -12.69 -3.25 4.46
N GLN A 133 -13.98 -2.87 4.51
CA GLN A 133 -14.93 -3.39 5.50
C GLN A 133 -15.04 -4.91 5.44
N ALA A 134 -15.02 -5.50 4.24
CA ALA A 134 -15.07 -6.95 4.08
C ALA A 134 -13.82 -7.67 4.64
N LEU A 135 -12.67 -7.00 4.64
CA LEU A 135 -11.42 -7.53 5.20
C LEU A 135 -11.37 -7.48 6.74
N PHE A 136 -12.14 -6.59 7.36
CA PHE A 136 -12.15 -6.36 8.81
C PHE A 136 -13.58 -6.41 9.35
N PRO A 137 -14.19 -7.61 9.43
CA PRO A 137 -15.59 -7.75 9.86
C PRO A 137 -15.84 -7.37 11.33
N ASP A 138 -14.80 -7.35 12.15
CA ASP A 138 -14.81 -7.01 13.58
C ASP A 138 -14.58 -5.51 13.87
N ARG A 139 -14.39 -4.68 12.83
CA ARG A 139 -14.07 -3.24 12.93
C ARG A 139 -14.90 -2.45 11.93
N ALA A 140 -15.17 -1.19 12.25
CA ALA A 140 -15.82 -0.29 11.29
C ALA A 140 -14.79 0.25 10.29
N ALA A 141 -15.02 0.10 8.98
CA ALA A 141 -14.27 0.83 7.98
C ALA A 141 -14.85 2.24 7.79
N VAL A 142 -14.03 3.27 7.99
CA VAL A 142 -14.44 4.68 7.91
C VAL A 142 -13.62 5.39 6.85
N GLY A 143 -14.30 5.91 5.82
CA GLY A 143 -13.65 6.72 4.80
C GLY A 143 -13.48 8.17 5.28
N LEU A 144 -12.27 8.72 5.16
CA LEU A 144 -11.98 10.12 5.46
C LEU A 144 -11.18 10.76 4.32
N ARG A 145 -11.46 12.03 4.01
CA ARG A 145 -10.70 12.79 3.00
C ARG A 145 -9.25 12.96 3.44
N ALA A 146 -8.34 12.63 2.53
CA ALA A 146 -6.90 12.62 2.76
C ALA A 146 -6.10 13.58 1.85
N ASP A 147 -6.78 14.44 1.11
CA ASP A 147 -6.17 15.33 0.11
C ASP A 147 -5.05 16.21 0.70
N ALA A 148 -5.24 16.73 1.91
CA ALA A 148 -4.26 17.59 2.55
C ALA A 148 -3.00 16.82 3.00
N ILE A 149 -3.17 15.54 3.39
CA ILE A 149 -2.07 14.68 3.84
C ILE A 149 -1.26 14.18 2.64
N LEU A 150 -1.93 13.91 1.53
CA LEU A 150 -1.33 13.33 0.32
C LEU A 150 -0.20 14.19 -0.27
N THR A 151 -0.18 15.49 -0.01
CA THR A 151 0.93 16.38 -0.41
C THR A 151 2.29 15.95 0.14
N GLY A 152 2.32 15.19 1.23
CA GLY A 152 3.53 14.59 1.81
C GLY A 152 3.94 13.26 1.17
N GLY A 153 3.21 12.77 0.17
CA GLY A 153 3.51 11.52 -0.53
C GLY A 153 2.89 10.26 0.08
N GLY A 154 1.98 10.41 1.06
CA GLY A 154 1.31 9.30 1.74
C GLY A 154 -0.02 9.70 2.36
N SER A 155 -0.54 8.89 3.28
CA SER A 155 -1.80 9.17 3.96
C SER A 155 -1.80 8.70 5.42
N PHE A 156 -2.90 8.13 5.92
CA PHE A 156 -3.12 7.83 7.33
C PHE A 156 -2.12 6.81 7.91
N HIS A 157 -1.71 5.79 7.16
CA HIS A 157 -0.69 4.88 7.62
C HIS A 157 0.67 5.57 7.75
N CYS A 158 1.06 6.37 6.74
CA CYS A 158 2.36 7.06 6.73
C CYS A 158 2.56 8.04 7.89
N ILE A 159 1.49 8.60 8.45
CA ILE A 159 1.55 9.52 9.60
C ILE A 159 1.28 8.83 10.94
N SER A 160 1.21 7.49 10.97
CA SER A 160 0.89 6.70 12.16
C SER A 160 2.05 5.83 12.60
N GLN A 161 2.05 5.46 13.89
CA GLN A 161 2.99 4.52 14.47
C GLN A 161 2.25 3.65 15.49
N GLN A 162 2.43 2.33 15.40
CA GLN A 162 1.88 1.40 16.37
C GLN A 162 2.69 1.45 17.66
N VAL A 163 1.98 1.43 18.77
CA VAL A 163 2.59 1.25 20.11
C VAL A 163 2.07 -0.09 20.63
N PRO A 164 2.87 -1.16 20.60
CA PRO A 164 2.48 -2.46 21.16
C PRO A 164 2.19 -2.36 22.65
N ALA A 165 1.18 -3.12 23.11
CA ALA A 165 0.83 -3.22 24.54
C ALA A 165 1.82 -4.10 25.29
#